data_d65040bafbb8b5e698a73ddb8cce8c32
#
_entry.id   d65040bafbb8b5e698a73ddb8cce8c32
#
_cell.length_a   1.000
_cell.length_b   1.000
_cell.length_c   1.000
_cell.angle_alpha   90.00
_cell.angle_beta   90.00
_cell.angle_gamma   90.00
#
_symmetry.space_group_name_H-M   'P 1'
#
loop_
_entity.id
_entity.type
_entity.pdbx_description
1 polymer ?
#
loop_
_entity_poly.entity_id
_entity_poly.type
_entity_poly.pdbx_seq_one_letter_code
_entity_poly.pdbx_strand_id
1 'polypeptide(L)'
;MATPRMVTVLTENWTMSDPRDLRGLVRMAQEAEDAGFDMVMISDHVLLGPSAGDQGRMANPRDYAMPGNQDPATPWPTSLLLLAAIAVATTRIRLGAIALIAPLRHPLILAKDLATLDLLGEGRLVIQPTVSWHRDEYRALGVPFEKRGAILDEQLEIWQRVWAPSPASFHGEHFAFDDVYLDPKPYRAAGPPMWFGGASLSDRVLSRLVQYGSGYHPLGRPKEDDVAKLRTGLAAAGRTIAEIEMVGGTRVEFPDSNTVAPLPEALAGIPALMEMGFTTFCIKPSIFIDERADHARFCNEVMQRVSDLTN
;
A
#
# COMPACT_ATOMS: atom_id res chain seq x y z
N MET A 1 22.68 4.04 13.32
CA MET A 1 21.54 3.18 12.89
C MET A 1 21.40 3.30 11.38
N ALA A 2 20.74 2.33 10.69
CA ALA A 2 20.46 2.50 9.25
C ALA A 2 19.45 3.65 9.09
N THR A 3 19.61 4.47 8.03
CA THR A 3 18.69 5.56 7.71
C THR A 3 17.30 5.00 7.40
N PRO A 4 16.24 5.50 8.03
CA PRO A 4 14.88 5.05 7.75
C PRO A 4 14.46 5.39 6.31
N ARG A 5 13.74 4.48 5.67
CA ARG A 5 13.20 4.68 4.33
C ARG A 5 11.87 5.41 4.42
N MET A 6 11.65 6.38 3.55
CA MET A 6 10.42 7.16 3.53
C MET A 6 9.54 6.79 2.33
N VAL A 7 8.24 6.64 2.60
CA VAL A 7 7.20 6.35 1.60
C VAL A 7 6.22 7.52 1.59
N THR A 8 6.02 8.16 0.46
CA THR A 8 4.99 9.19 0.33
C THR A 8 3.67 8.61 -0.19
N VAL A 9 2.57 8.94 0.47
CA VAL A 9 1.21 8.60 0.02
C VAL A 9 0.77 9.64 -0.99
N LEU A 10 0.55 9.24 -2.24
CA LEU A 10 0.16 10.17 -3.32
C LEU A 10 -1.36 10.34 -3.46
N THR A 11 -2.14 9.32 -3.17
CA THR A 11 -3.59 9.43 -3.09
C THR A 11 -4.04 10.04 -1.75
N GLU A 12 -5.31 10.40 -1.64
CA GLU A 12 -5.91 10.97 -0.42
C GLU A 12 -5.42 12.38 -0.05
N ASN A 13 -4.71 13.07 -0.94
CA ASN A 13 -4.25 14.46 -0.72
C ASN A 13 -5.26 15.49 -1.25
N TRP A 14 -6.54 15.25 -1.05
CA TRP A 14 -7.65 16.01 -1.66
C TRP A 14 -7.75 17.46 -1.20
N THR A 15 -7.19 17.81 -0.05
CA THR A 15 -7.12 19.20 0.44
C THR A 15 -6.01 20.00 -0.21
N MET A 16 -4.98 19.31 -0.73
CA MET A 16 -3.78 19.92 -1.30
C MET A 16 -3.81 19.97 -2.84
N SER A 17 -4.48 19.01 -3.49
CA SER A 17 -4.48 18.89 -4.95
C SER A 17 -5.84 18.43 -5.49
N ASP A 18 -6.21 18.87 -6.70
CA ASP A 18 -7.38 18.34 -7.40
C ASP A 18 -7.14 16.85 -7.69
N PRO A 19 -7.98 15.94 -7.20
CA PRO A 19 -7.82 14.50 -7.42
C PRO A 19 -7.92 14.08 -8.89
N ARG A 20 -8.39 14.96 -9.79
CA ARG A 20 -8.40 14.75 -11.24
C ARG A 20 -7.11 15.18 -11.93
N ASP A 21 -6.20 15.91 -11.24
CA ASP A 21 -4.87 16.21 -11.77
C ASP A 21 -3.92 15.02 -11.63
N LEU A 22 -4.19 13.95 -12.39
CA LEU A 22 -3.36 12.74 -12.39
C LEU A 22 -1.93 13.02 -12.88
N ARG A 23 -1.74 14.01 -13.76
CA ARG A 23 -0.40 14.46 -14.15
C ARG A 23 0.34 15.15 -13.01
N GLY A 24 -0.42 15.85 -12.15
CA GLY A 24 0.11 16.40 -10.90
C GLY A 24 0.63 15.31 -9.97
N LEU A 25 -0.08 14.19 -9.83
CA LEU A 25 0.37 13.05 -9.02
C LEU A 25 1.65 12.40 -9.60
N VAL A 26 1.78 12.32 -10.93
CA VAL A 26 3.02 11.86 -11.56
C VAL A 26 4.18 12.82 -11.25
N ARG A 27 3.97 14.13 -11.33
CA ARG A 27 5.00 15.13 -10.93
C ARG A 27 5.36 15.01 -9.45
N MET A 28 4.40 14.77 -8.56
CA MET A 28 4.68 14.52 -7.13
C MET A 28 5.58 13.29 -6.94
N ALA A 29 5.38 12.23 -7.73
CA ALA A 29 6.26 11.06 -7.67
C ALA A 29 7.71 11.40 -8.10
N GLN A 30 7.89 12.21 -9.13
CA GLN A 30 9.21 12.69 -9.56
C GLN A 30 9.88 13.56 -8.50
N GLU A 31 9.14 14.51 -7.90
CA GLU A 31 9.63 15.37 -6.82
C GLU A 31 10.04 14.55 -5.58
N ALA A 32 9.31 13.49 -5.25
CA ALA A 32 9.66 12.57 -4.17
C ALA A 32 10.93 11.76 -4.51
N GLU A 33 11.05 11.27 -5.75
CA GLU A 33 12.25 10.58 -6.23
C GLU A 33 13.48 11.49 -6.16
N ASP A 34 13.36 12.74 -6.61
CA ASP A 34 14.44 13.73 -6.60
C ASP A 34 14.90 14.06 -5.17
N ALA A 35 13.98 14.12 -4.22
CA ALA A 35 14.25 14.33 -2.81
C ALA A 35 14.86 13.10 -2.11
N GLY A 36 14.81 11.90 -2.72
CA GLY A 36 15.36 10.68 -2.17
C GLY A 36 14.38 9.80 -1.39
N PHE A 37 13.08 9.97 -1.57
CA PHE A 37 12.09 9.01 -1.05
C PHE A 37 12.33 7.62 -1.66
N ASP A 38 12.08 6.60 -0.85
CA ASP A 38 12.25 5.21 -1.26
C ASP A 38 11.07 4.68 -2.09
N MET A 39 9.84 5.14 -1.79
CA MET A 39 8.62 4.63 -2.43
C MET A 39 7.53 5.70 -2.54
N VAL A 40 6.72 5.60 -3.59
CA VAL A 40 5.39 6.22 -3.66
C VAL A 40 4.32 5.18 -3.44
N MET A 41 3.26 5.54 -2.72
CA MET A 41 2.15 4.67 -2.38
C MET A 41 0.85 5.19 -2.97
N ILE A 42 0.12 4.31 -3.66
CA ILE A 42 -1.20 4.57 -4.22
C ILE A 42 -2.20 3.62 -3.58
N SER A 43 -3.21 4.18 -2.91
CA SER A 43 -4.33 3.43 -2.36
C SER A 43 -5.33 3.05 -3.47
N ASP A 44 -6.19 2.08 -3.20
CA ASP A 44 -7.09 1.51 -4.21
C ASP A 44 -8.54 1.46 -3.72
N HIS A 45 -9.44 2.01 -4.52
CA HIS A 45 -10.87 1.74 -4.54
C HIS A 45 -11.33 1.73 -6.00
N VAL A 46 -12.20 0.78 -6.36
CA VAL A 46 -12.85 0.76 -7.69
C VAL A 46 -14.00 1.75 -7.72
N LEU A 47 -14.76 1.80 -6.63
CA LEU A 47 -15.88 2.73 -6.41
C LEU A 47 -16.20 2.82 -4.91
N LEU A 48 -16.84 3.89 -4.51
CA LEU A 48 -17.47 3.98 -3.19
C LEU A 48 -19.00 3.99 -3.34
N GLY A 49 -19.68 3.42 -2.35
CA GLY A 49 -21.12 3.45 -2.24
C GLY A 49 -21.58 4.27 -1.04
N PRO A 50 -22.89 4.39 -0.82
CA PRO A 50 -23.46 5.23 0.24
C PRO A 50 -22.91 4.96 1.63
N SER A 51 -22.60 3.70 1.96
CA SER A 51 -22.10 3.32 3.29
C SER A 51 -20.65 3.76 3.57
N ALA A 52 -19.97 4.37 2.59
CA ALA A 52 -18.62 4.91 2.80
C ALA A 52 -18.54 6.00 3.86
N GLY A 53 -19.65 6.71 4.11
CA GLY A 53 -19.77 7.80 5.09
C GLY A 53 -20.61 7.47 6.33
N ASP A 54 -20.93 6.21 6.60
CA ASP A 54 -21.84 5.81 7.68
C ASP A 54 -21.36 6.18 9.09
N GLN A 55 -20.07 6.42 9.28
CA GLN A 55 -19.46 6.86 10.55
C GLN A 55 -19.18 8.38 10.59
N GLY A 56 -19.74 9.13 9.65
CA GLY A 56 -19.54 10.57 9.54
C GLY A 56 -18.34 10.96 8.69
N ARG A 57 -17.86 12.20 8.87
CA ARG A 57 -16.69 12.71 8.15
C ARG A 57 -15.47 12.74 9.07
N MET A 58 -14.27 12.77 8.49
CA MET A 58 -13.03 12.99 9.21
C MET A 58 -13.07 14.31 10.00
N ALA A 59 -12.55 14.30 11.21
CA ALA A 59 -12.48 15.51 12.05
C ALA A 59 -11.61 16.60 11.39
N ASN A 60 -10.51 16.21 10.76
CA ASN A 60 -9.72 17.04 9.86
C ASN A 60 -9.67 16.38 8.47
N PRO A 61 -10.04 17.08 7.37
CA PRO A 61 -10.09 16.49 6.03
C PRO A 61 -8.71 16.10 5.47
N ARG A 62 -7.62 16.48 6.17
CA ARG A 62 -6.25 16.10 5.81
C ARG A 62 -5.85 14.74 6.36
N ASP A 63 -6.60 14.18 7.30
CA ASP A 63 -6.28 12.89 7.92
C ASP A 63 -6.41 11.74 6.91
N TYR A 64 -5.99 10.55 7.31
CA TYR A 64 -6.16 9.35 6.52
C TYR A 64 -7.63 8.97 6.40
N ALA A 65 -8.02 8.55 5.21
CA ALA A 65 -9.33 7.95 4.98
C ALA A 65 -9.44 6.63 5.75
N MET A 66 -10.45 6.55 6.60
CA MET A 66 -10.72 5.37 7.42
C MET A 66 -12.06 4.73 6.99
N PRO A 67 -12.30 3.45 7.32
CA PRO A 67 -13.58 2.81 7.05
C PRO A 67 -14.76 3.62 7.59
N GLY A 68 -15.72 3.94 6.73
CA GLY A 68 -16.97 4.60 7.10
C GLY A 68 -16.91 6.12 7.28
N ASN A 69 -15.78 6.79 7.04
CA ASN A 69 -15.65 8.25 7.19
C ASN A 69 -15.36 8.98 5.86
N GLN A 70 -15.62 8.35 4.73
CA GLN A 70 -15.31 8.87 3.41
C GLN A 70 -16.55 9.41 2.70
N ASP A 71 -16.38 10.47 1.91
CA ASP A 71 -17.42 10.92 1.01
C ASP A 71 -17.54 9.96 -0.17
N PRO A 72 -18.72 9.37 -0.45
CA PRO A 72 -18.91 8.49 -1.61
C PRO A 72 -18.54 9.12 -2.97
N ALA A 73 -18.61 10.44 -3.07
CA ALA A 73 -18.22 11.19 -4.28
C ALA A 73 -16.72 11.39 -4.41
N THR A 74 -15.91 10.93 -3.46
CA THR A 74 -14.46 11.07 -3.51
C THR A 74 -13.90 10.33 -4.73
N PRO A 75 -13.16 11.02 -5.61
CA PRO A 75 -12.60 10.39 -6.79
C PRO A 75 -11.35 9.59 -6.44
N TRP A 76 -11.37 8.32 -6.82
CA TRP A 76 -10.25 7.40 -6.71
C TRP A 76 -9.73 7.05 -8.12
N PRO A 77 -8.49 7.38 -8.48
CA PRO A 77 -7.91 6.91 -9.73
C PRO A 77 -7.64 5.40 -9.67
N THR A 78 -7.67 4.72 -10.81
CA THR A 78 -7.21 3.33 -10.90
C THR A 78 -5.73 3.25 -10.55
N SER A 79 -5.42 2.60 -9.43
CA SER A 79 -4.07 2.56 -8.83
C SER A 79 -3.01 2.03 -9.80
N LEU A 80 -3.28 0.91 -10.50
CA LEU A 80 -2.32 0.29 -11.41
C LEU A 80 -2.04 1.14 -12.65
N LEU A 81 -3.05 1.84 -13.21
CA LEU A 81 -2.84 2.72 -14.37
C LEU A 81 -2.02 3.96 -13.98
N LEU A 82 -2.27 4.52 -12.80
CA LEU A 82 -1.49 5.66 -12.31
C LEU A 82 -0.04 5.23 -12.01
N LEU A 83 0.15 4.06 -11.39
CA LEU A 83 1.50 3.51 -11.15
C LEU A 83 2.24 3.20 -12.46
N ALA A 84 1.56 2.79 -13.53
CA ALA A 84 2.19 2.60 -14.84
C ALA A 84 2.71 3.93 -15.41
N ALA A 85 1.95 5.02 -15.27
CA ALA A 85 2.40 6.35 -15.67
C ALA A 85 3.61 6.83 -14.84
N ILE A 86 3.60 6.58 -13.53
CA ILE A 86 4.72 6.90 -12.63
C ILE A 86 5.93 6.03 -12.96
N ALA A 87 5.74 4.74 -13.27
CA ALA A 87 6.84 3.82 -13.61
C ALA A 87 7.71 4.31 -14.75
N VAL A 88 7.08 4.86 -15.81
CA VAL A 88 7.80 5.38 -16.97
C VAL A 88 8.33 6.80 -16.79
N ALA A 89 7.84 7.53 -15.78
CA ALA A 89 8.24 8.90 -15.47
C ALA A 89 9.37 8.96 -14.39
N THR A 90 9.71 7.84 -13.77
CA THR A 90 10.67 7.70 -12.68
C THR A 90 11.62 6.54 -12.94
N THR A 91 12.77 6.48 -12.25
CA THR A 91 13.82 5.49 -12.52
C THR A 91 14.28 4.69 -11.31
N ARG A 92 14.09 5.19 -10.08
CA ARG A 92 14.62 4.60 -8.85
C ARG A 92 13.55 4.31 -7.81
N ILE A 93 12.58 5.23 -7.65
CA ILE A 93 11.56 5.15 -6.59
C ILE A 93 10.71 3.90 -6.76
N ARG A 94 10.47 3.18 -5.67
CA ARG A 94 9.58 2.01 -5.66
C ARG A 94 8.13 2.41 -5.86
N LEU A 95 7.33 1.51 -6.40
CA LEU A 95 5.96 1.72 -6.84
C LEU A 95 5.01 0.88 -5.96
N GLY A 96 4.34 1.49 -5.01
CA GLY A 96 3.49 0.79 -4.06
C GLY A 96 2.01 0.78 -4.45
N ALA A 97 1.47 -0.37 -4.85
CA ALA A 97 0.01 -0.60 -4.93
C ALA A 97 -0.49 -1.05 -3.55
N ILE A 98 -0.77 -0.08 -2.67
CA ILE A 98 -0.98 -0.29 -1.23
C ILE A 98 -2.18 0.54 -0.73
N ALA A 99 -3.28 -0.09 -0.32
CA ALA A 99 -3.53 -1.54 -0.39
C ALA A 99 -4.38 -1.86 -1.61
N LEU A 100 -4.01 -2.88 -2.40
CA LEU A 100 -4.69 -3.30 -3.61
C LEU A 100 -5.84 -4.25 -3.28
N ILE A 101 -7.08 -3.93 -3.68
CA ILE A 101 -8.26 -4.76 -3.39
C ILE A 101 -8.35 -5.89 -4.43
N ALA A 102 -7.58 -6.95 -4.21
CA ALA A 102 -7.43 -8.04 -5.17
C ALA A 102 -8.73 -8.78 -5.48
N PRO A 103 -9.60 -9.15 -4.51
CA PRO A 103 -10.79 -9.95 -4.79
C PRO A 103 -11.84 -9.30 -5.71
N LEU A 104 -11.73 -8.00 -5.96
CA LEU A 104 -12.62 -7.29 -6.91
C LEU A 104 -12.19 -7.47 -8.38
N ARG A 105 -11.09 -8.17 -8.62
CA ARG A 105 -10.51 -8.40 -9.96
C ARG A 105 -10.33 -9.88 -10.21
N HIS A 106 -10.53 -10.31 -11.46
CA HIS A 106 -10.24 -11.70 -11.82
C HIS A 106 -8.74 -11.99 -11.66
N PRO A 107 -8.33 -13.12 -11.01
CA PRO A 107 -6.93 -13.39 -10.66
C PRO A 107 -5.98 -13.40 -11.86
N LEU A 108 -6.39 -13.95 -13.01
CA LEU A 108 -5.56 -14.01 -14.21
C LEU A 108 -5.36 -12.64 -14.85
N ILE A 109 -6.41 -11.79 -14.86
CA ILE A 109 -6.32 -10.42 -15.37
C ILE A 109 -5.37 -9.63 -14.47
N LEU A 110 -5.59 -9.69 -13.16
CA LEU A 110 -4.75 -8.97 -12.20
C LEU A 110 -3.30 -9.48 -12.22
N ALA A 111 -3.07 -10.79 -12.35
CA ALA A 111 -1.71 -11.35 -12.50
C ALA A 111 -0.99 -10.79 -13.74
N LYS A 112 -1.73 -10.60 -14.85
CA LYS A 112 -1.23 -10.03 -16.09
C LYS A 112 -0.88 -8.55 -15.93
N ASP A 113 -1.77 -7.79 -15.31
CA ASP A 113 -1.58 -6.36 -15.06
C ASP A 113 -0.37 -6.12 -14.16
N LEU A 114 -0.26 -6.90 -13.07
CA LEU A 114 0.87 -6.82 -12.13
C LEU A 114 2.20 -7.20 -12.80
N ALA A 115 2.23 -8.26 -13.62
CA ALA A 115 3.42 -8.64 -14.35
C ALA A 115 3.86 -7.55 -15.35
N THR A 116 2.89 -6.97 -16.07
CA THR A 116 3.16 -5.87 -17.01
C THR A 116 3.69 -4.63 -16.30
N LEU A 117 3.08 -4.26 -15.17
CA LEU A 117 3.51 -3.12 -14.37
C LEU A 117 4.90 -3.35 -13.74
N ASP A 118 5.18 -4.57 -13.27
CA ASP A 118 6.48 -4.91 -12.70
C ASP A 118 7.61 -4.84 -13.76
N LEU A 119 7.32 -5.21 -15.01
CA LEU A 119 8.24 -5.05 -16.14
C LEU A 119 8.46 -3.57 -16.48
N LEU A 120 7.39 -2.76 -16.57
CA LEU A 120 7.49 -1.31 -16.78
C LEU A 120 8.29 -0.62 -15.67
N GLY A 121 8.13 -1.10 -14.46
CA GLY A 121 8.85 -0.61 -13.28
C GLY A 121 10.23 -1.24 -13.07
N GLU A 122 10.69 -2.15 -13.95
CA GLU A 122 11.98 -2.83 -13.81
C GLU A 122 12.19 -3.47 -12.43
N GLY A 123 11.12 -4.12 -11.90
CA GLY A 123 11.13 -4.79 -10.59
C GLY A 123 11.00 -3.86 -9.39
N ARG A 124 10.59 -2.58 -9.57
CA ARG A 124 10.33 -1.62 -8.48
C ARG A 124 8.95 -1.76 -7.86
N LEU A 125 8.06 -2.58 -8.43
CA LEU A 125 6.70 -2.77 -7.92
C LEU A 125 6.71 -3.50 -6.57
N VAL A 126 5.89 -3.00 -5.64
CA VAL A 126 5.52 -3.65 -4.37
C VAL A 126 4.00 -3.63 -4.27
N ILE A 127 3.40 -4.73 -3.87
CA ILE A 127 1.95 -4.82 -3.73
C ILE A 127 1.54 -5.20 -2.31
N GLN A 128 0.41 -4.67 -1.86
CA GLN A 128 -0.24 -5.14 -0.63
C GLN A 128 -1.65 -5.62 -0.97
N PRO A 129 -1.82 -6.91 -1.31
CA PRO A 129 -3.14 -7.45 -1.60
C PRO A 129 -3.99 -7.47 -0.33
N THR A 130 -5.19 -6.91 -0.43
CA THR A 130 -6.15 -6.77 0.66
C THR A 130 -7.54 -7.20 0.26
N VAL A 131 -8.42 -7.36 1.25
CA VAL A 131 -9.83 -7.72 1.04
C VAL A 131 -10.79 -6.53 1.16
N SER A 132 -10.30 -5.36 1.58
CA SER A 132 -11.12 -4.16 1.84
C SER A 132 -12.24 -4.35 2.88
N TRP A 133 -12.85 -3.25 3.25
CA TRP A 133 -13.94 -3.14 4.22
C TRP A 133 -15.28 -2.82 3.57
N HIS A 134 -15.30 -2.29 2.33
CA HIS A 134 -16.45 -1.62 1.73
C HIS A 134 -17.40 -2.58 1.01
N ARG A 135 -18.52 -2.91 1.64
CA ARG A 135 -19.50 -3.89 1.13
C ARG A 135 -20.17 -3.45 -0.17
N ASP A 136 -20.42 -2.14 -0.34
CA ASP A 136 -21.11 -1.64 -1.52
C ASP A 136 -20.30 -1.87 -2.79
N GLU A 137 -19.00 -1.76 -2.71
CA GLU A 137 -18.06 -2.03 -3.80
C GLU A 137 -18.15 -3.49 -4.26
N TYR A 138 -18.15 -4.43 -3.33
CA TYR A 138 -18.32 -5.86 -3.60
C TYR A 138 -19.68 -6.17 -4.24
N ARG A 139 -20.74 -5.58 -3.69
CA ARG A 139 -22.11 -5.76 -4.20
C ARG A 139 -22.24 -5.23 -5.64
N ALA A 140 -21.70 -4.06 -5.92
CA ALA A 140 -21.75 -3.45 -7.25
C ALA A 140 -20.99 -4.27 -8.31
N LEU A 141 -19.90 -4.92 -7.92
CA LEU A 141 -19.07 -5.76 -8.79
C LEU A 141 -19.48 -7.24 -8.81
N GLY A 142 -20.56 -7.61 -8.08
CA GLY A 142 -21.08 -8.98 -8.06
C GLY A 142 -20.17 -9.99 -7.34
N VAL A 143 -19.25 -9.52 -6.49
CA VAL A 143 -18.35 -10.38 -5.72
C VAL A 143 -18.90 -10.61 -4.32
N PRO A 144 -19.01 -11.87 -3.84
CA PRO A 144 -19.58 -12.15 -2.52
C PRO A 144 -18.63 -11.66 -1.40
N PHE A 145 -19.05 -10.63 -0.68
CA PHE A 145 -18.26 -9.99 0.39
C PHE A 145 -17.78 -10.98 1.45
N GLU A 146 -18.62 -11.93 1.83
CA GLU A 146 -18.30 -12.91 2.89
C GLU A 146 -17.23 -13.92 2.45
N LYS A 147 -17.06 -14.10 1.14
CA LYS A 147 -16.05 -15.00 0.55
C LYS A 147 -14.73 -14.30 0.22
N ARG A 148 -14.64 -12.97 0.37
CA ARG A 148 -13.49 -12.18 -0.07
C ARG A 148 -12.13 -12.66 0.46
N GLY A 149 -12.13 -13.22 1.68
CA GLY A 149 -10.92 -13.79 2.27
C GLY A 149 -10.47 -15.08 1.58
N ALA A 150 -11.41 -16.00 1.28
CA ALA A 150 -11.12 -17.24 0.57
C ALA A 150 -10.73 -16.97 -0.90
N ILE A 151 -11.42 -16.02 -1.53
CA ILE A 151 -11.09 -15.56 -2.88
C ILE A 151 -9.64 -15.04 -2.94
N LEU A 152 -9.21 -14.23 -1.98
CA LEU A 152 -7.83 -13.75 -1.93
C LEU A 152 -6.82 -14.90 -1.72
N ASP A 153 -7.14 -15.88 -0.89
CA ASP A 153 -6.25 -17.02 -0.67
C ASP A 153 -6.00 -17.79 -1.97
N GLU A 154 -7.06 -18.08 -2.75
CA GLU A 154 -6.91 -18.71 -4.07
C GLU A 154 -6.16 -17.82 -5.07
N GLN A 155 -6.40 -16.50 -5.06
CA GLN A 155 -5.68 -15.57 -5.93
C GLN A 155 -4.17 -15.58 -5.66
N LEU A 156 -3.75 -15.60 -4.41
CA LEU A 156 -2.33 -15.66 -4.04
C LEU A 156 -1.68 -16.97 -4.55
N GLU A 157 -2.37 -18.10 -4.43
CA GLU A 157 -1.90 -19.37 -4.96
C GLU A 157 -1.86 -19.37 -6.50
N ILE A 158 -2.90 -18.85 -7.15
CA ILE A 158 -2.95 -18.71 -8.62
C ILE A 158 -1.77 -17.88 -9.13
N TRP A 159 -1.45 -16.75 -8.50
CA TRP A 159 -0.35 -15.90 -8.91
C TRP A 159 0.99 -16.64 -8.85
N GLN A 160 1.26 -17.43 -7.81
CA GLN A 160 2.47 -18.24 -7.74
C GLN A 160 2.56 -19.25 -8.91
N ARG A 161 1.42 -19.84 -9.29
CA ARG A 161 1.36 -20.81 -10.38
C ARG A 161 1.53 -20.17 -11.75
N VAL A 162 0.81 -19.08 -12.03
CA VAL A 162 0.83 -18.46 -13.37
C VAL A 162 2.07 -17.61 -13.63
N TRP A 163 2.79 -17.17 -12.59
CA TRP A 163 4.09 -16.52 -12.74
C TRP A 163 5.24 -17.52 -12.88
N ALA A 164 5.06 -18.77 -12.47
CA ALA A 164 5.98 -19.88 -12.77
C ALA A 164 5.97 -20.20 -14.30
N PRO A 165 6.88 -21.05 -14.80
CA PRO A 165 6.86 -21.50 -16.20
C PRO A 165 5.51 -22.08 -16.62
N SER A 166 5.02 -21.66 -17.81
CA SER A 166 3.77 -22.15 -18.42
C SER A 166 3.92 -23.57 -18.97
N PRO A 167 2.83 -24.36 -19.13
CA PRO A 167 1.45 -24.03 -18.79
C PRO A 167 1.16 -24.10 -17.28
N ALA A 168 0.06 -23.48 -16.84
CA ALA A 168 -0.42 -23.52 -15.47
C ALA A 168 -1.89 -23.95 -15.40
N SER A 169 -2.24 -24.76 -14.40
CA SER A 169 -3.60 -25.18 -14.10
C SER A 169 -3.92 -24.93 -12.62
N PHE A 170 -5.19 -24.66 -12.32
CA PHE A 170 -5.68 -24.45 -10.96
C PHE A 170 -7.12 -24.92 -10.84
N HIS A 171 -7.45 -25.58 -9.74
CA HIS A 171 -8.80 -26.03 -9.41
C HIS A 171 -9.07 -25.71 -7.94
N GLY A 172 -9.80 -24.63 -7.68
CA GLY A 172 -10.23 -24.16 -6.37
C GLY A 172 -11.76 -24.12 -6.23
N GLU A 173 -12.23 -23.53 -5.14
CA GLU A 173 -13.66 -23.30 -4.90
C GLU A 173 -14.20 -22.16 -5.78
N HIS A 174 -13.37 -21.13 -6.03
CA HIS A 174 -13.77 -19.88 -6.68
C HIS A 174 -13.25 -19.77 -8.12
N PHE A 175 -12.14 -20.40 -8.44
CA PHE A 175 -11.53 -20.34 -9.76
C PHE A 175 -11.07 -21.71 -10.22
N ALA A 176 -11.21 -21.97 -11.54
CA ALA A 176 -10.66 -23.16 -12.17
C ALA A 176 -10.25 -22.86 -13.61
N PHE A 177 -9.12 -23.39 -14.02
CA PHE A 177 -8.62 -23.32 -15.40
C PHE A 177 -7.55 -24.38 -15.63
N ASP A 178 -7.38 -24.77 -16.90
CA ASP A 178 -6.41 -25.77 -17.33
C ASP A 178 -5.49 -25.22 -18.42
N ASP A 179 -4.22 -25.61 -18.33
CA ASP A 179 -3.19 -25.43 -19.34
C ASP A 179 -3.07 -24.03 -19.94
N VAL A 180 -3.23 -22.98 -19.08
CA VAL A 180 -3.13 -21.60 -19.54
C VAL A 180 -1.67 -21.14 -19.63
N TYR A 181 -1.41 -20.29 -20.63
CA TYR A 181 -0.13 -19.63 -20.85
C TYR A 181 -0.29 -18.14 -20.53
N LEU A 182 0.28 -17.67 -19.42
CA LEU A 182 0.26 -16.27 -19.03
C LEU A 182 1.64 -15.65 -19.19
N ASP A 183 1.84 -14.88 -20.23
CA ASP A 183 3.04 -14.12 -20.55
C ASP A 183 2.69 -12.68 -20.94
N PRO A 184 3.59 -11.69 -20.66
CA PRO A 184 4.90 -11.86 -20.05
C PRO A 184 4.84 -12.23 -18.57
N LYS A 185 5.90 -12.87 -18.08
CA LYS A 185 6.12 -13.07 -16.65
C LYS A 185 6.54 -11.75 -15.98
N PRO A 186 6.37 -11.58 -14.66
CA PRO A 186 6.89 -10.40 -13.95
C PRO A 186 8.42 -10.31 -14.04
N TYR A 187 8.95 -9.14 -13.75
CA TYR A 187 10.39 -8.87 -13.77
C TYR A 187 11.17 -9.82 -12.85
N ARG A 188 10.62 -10.13 -11.68
CA ARG A 188 11.16 -11.13 -10.78
C ARG A 188 10.38 -12.44 -10.94
N ALA A 189 11.09 -13.56 -11.01
CA ALA A 189 10.47 -14.88 -11.22
C ALA A 189 9.42 -15.23 -10.14
N ALA A 190 9.57 -14.76 -8.90
CA ALA A 190 8.61 -14.96 -7.81
C ALA A 190 7.46 -13.92 -7.81
N GLY A 191 7.43 -13.01 -8.76
CA GLY A 191 6.53 -11.87 -8.78
C GLY A 191 7.00 -10.67 -7.94
N PRO A 192 6.23 -9.57 -7.92
CA PRO A 192 6.54 -8.40 -7.09
C PRO A 192 6.48 -8.75 -5.60
N PRO A 193 7.34 -8.14 -4.75
CA PRO A 193 7.27 -8.28 -3.31
C PRO A 193 5.88 -7.96 -2.77
N MET A 194 5.39 -8.79 -1.82
CA MET A 194 4.07 -8.64 -1.23
C MET A 194 4.17 -8.23 0.23
N TRP A 195 3.49 -7.15 0.59
CA TRP A 195 3.29 -6.77 1.98
C TRP A 195 1.93 -7.25 2.47
N PHE A 196 1.84 -7.57 3.74
CA PHE A 196 0.58 -7.92 4.39
C PHE A 196 0.44 -7.15 5.71
N GLY A 197 -0.79 -6.89 6.09
CA GLY A 197 -1.13 -6.18 7.31
C GLY A 197 -2.58 -5.74 7.30
N GLY A 198 -2.91 -4.83 8.20
CA GLY A 198 -4.26 -4.32 8.37
C GLY A 198 -4.41 -3.70 9.77
N ALA A 199 -5.63 -3.36 10.17
CA ALA A 199 -5.91 -2.81 11.50
C ALA A 199 -5.54 -3.78 12.65
N SER A 200 -5.37 -5.07 12.35
CA SER A 200 -4.87 -6.11 13.27
C SER A 200 -4.20 -7.23 12.50
N LEU A 201 -3.24 -7.91 13.12
CA LEU A 201 -2.61 -9.10 12.59
C LEU A 201 -3.45 -10.35 12.96
N SER A 202 -4.57 -10.55 12.24
CA SER A 202 -5.38 -11.76 12.39
C SER A 202 -4.59 -13.01 11.96
N ASP A 203 -5.00 -14.22 12.38
CA ASP A 203 -4.31 -15.46 12.00
C ASP A 203 -4.26 -15.66 10.49
N ARG A 204 -5.31 -15.28 9.76
CA ARG A 204 -5.33 -15.35 8.29
C ARG A 204 -4.33 -14.39 7.65
N VAL A 205 -4.19 -13.16 8.16
CA VAL A 205 -3.19 -12.19 7.68
C VAL A 205 -1.78 -12.69 7.99
N LEU A 206 -1.56 -13.20 9.20
CA LEU A 206 -0.29 -13.81 9.59
C LEU A 206 0.09 -14.98 8.68
N SER A 207 -0.85 -15.89 8.41
CA SER A 207 -0.61 -17.04 7.51
C SER A 207 -0.17 -16.59 6.11
N ARG A 208 -0.86 -15.60 5.52
CA ARG A 208 -0.47 -15.03 4.22
C ARG A 208 0.92 -14.39 4.26
N LEU A 209 1.21 -13.64 5.32
CA LEU A 209 2.52 -12.99 5.49
C LEU A 209 3.63 -14.04 5.63
N VAL A 210 3.41 -15.06 6.42
CA VAL A 210 4.38 -16.16 6.62
C VAL A 210 4.65 -16.89 5.30
N GLN A 211 3.61 -17.13 4.51
CA GLN A 211 3.72 -17.92 3.27
C GLN A 211 4.23 -17.10 2.08
N TYR A 212 3.75 -15.86 1.90
CA TYR A 212 3.97 -15.07 0.69
C TYR A 212 4.67 -13.73 0.96
N GLY A 213 4.69 -13.27 2.21
CA GLY A 213 5.04 -11.90 2.54
C GLY A 213 6.53 -11.63 2.59
N SER A 214 6.88 -10.43 2.13
CA SER A 214 8.20 -9.80 2.27
C SER A 214 8.14 -8.53 3.13
N GLY A 215 6.94 -8.08 3.55
CA GLY A 215 6.77 -6.92 4.41
C GLY A 215 5.52 -7.01 5.28
N TYR A 216 5.59 -6.37 6.44
CA TYR A 216 4.50 -6.17 7.38
C TYR A 216 4.14 -4.68 7.45
N HIS A 217 2.90 -4.34 7.07
CA HIS A 217 2.40 -2.97 7.09
C HIS A 217 1.07 -2.89 7.85
N PRO A 218 1.08 -2.57 9.14
CA PRO A 218 -0.14 -2.30 9.89
C PRO A 218 -0.77 -1.00 9.38
N LEU A 219 -2.06 -1.03 9.06
CA LEU A 219 -2.84 0.15 8.69
C LEU A 219 -3.27 0.91 9.95
N GLY A 220 -2.31 1.45 10.69
CA GLY A 220 -2.55 2.09 11.97
C GLY A 220 -1.28 2.19 12.82
N ARG A 221 -1.45 2.39 14.12
CA ARG A 221 -0.31 2.32 15.06
C ARG A 221 0.16 0.87 15.19
N PRO A 222 1.45 0.59 15.01
CA PRO A 222 2.01 -0.72 15.32
C PRO A 222 1.72 -1.12 16.77
N LYS A 223 1.38 -2.38 16.98
CA LYS A 223 1.15 -2.96 18.31
C LYS A 223 2.25 -3.94 18.64
N GLU A 224 2.79 -3.86 19.85
CA GLU A 224 3.83 -4.79 20.31
C GLU A 224 3.37 -6.26 20.25
N ASP A 225 2.12 -6.52 20.63
CA ASP A 225 1.52 -7.86 20.55
C ASP A 225 1.48 -8.39 19.11
N ASP A 226 1.16 -7.55 18.12
CA ASP A 226 1.18 -7.95 16.71
C ASP A 226 2.62 -8.25 16.24
N VAL A 227 3.61 -7.48 16.68
CA VAL A 227 5.03 -7.72 16.37
C VAL A 227 5.52 -9.01 17.04
N ALA A 228 5.16 -9.27 18.28
CA ALA A 228 5.47 -10.51 18.98
C ALA A 228 4.83 -11.72 18.30
N LYS A 229 3.54 -11.61 17.92
CA LYS A 229 2.82 -12.63 17.16
C LYS A 229 3.47 -12.90 15.80
N LEU A 230 3.90 -11.85 15.09
CA LEU A 230 4.62 -11.97 13.82
C LEU A 230 5.93 -12.73 13.98
N ARG A 231 6.75 -12.38 14.99
CA ARG A 231 8.02 -13.07 15.28
C ARG A 231 7.79 -14.57 15.52
N THR A 232 6.80 -14.90 16.35
CA THR A 232 6.44 -16.29 16.66
C THR A 232 5.98 -17.05 15.42
N GLY A 233 5.12 -16.46 14.61
CA GLY A 233 4.62 -17.10 13.38
C GLY A 233 5.70 -17.33 12.33
N LEU A 234 6.62 -16.38 12.15
CA LEU A 234 7.77 -16.52 11.24
C LEU A 234 8.72 -17.62 11.74
N ALA A 235 9.04 -17.63 13.03
CA ALA A 235 9.93 -18.64 13.62
C ALA A 235 9.36 -20.05 13.47
N ALA A 236 8.04 -20.24 13.65
CA ALA A 236 7.37 -21.52 13.44
C ALA A 236 7.48 -22.04 12.00
N ALA A 237 7.66 -21.13 11.02
CA ALA A 237 7.86 -21.45 9.61
C ALA A 237 9.35 -21.47 9.18
N GLY A 238 10.28 -21.38 10.12
CA GLY A 238 11.72 -21.34 9.84
C GLY A 238 12.21 -20.03 9.23
N ARG A 239 11.41 -18.95 9.38
CA ARG A 239 11.73 -17.60 8.89
C ARG A 239 12.08 -16.65 10.04
N THR A 240 12.65 -15.51 9.71
CA THR A 240 13.02 -14.48 10.70
C THR A 240 12.42 -13.13 10.38
N ILE A 241 12.25 -12.29 11.41
CA ILE A 241 11.77 -10.91 11.24
C ILE A 241 12.72 -10.07 10.39
N ALA A 242 14.01 -10.44 10.31
CA ALA A 242 14.99 -9.74 9.49
C ALA A 242 14.73 -9.88 7.97
N GLU A 243 13.95 -10.89 7.57
CA GLU A 243 13.51 -11.09 6.18
C GLU A 243 12.32 -10.21 5.80
N ILE A 244 11.71 -9.54 6.78
CA ILE A 244 10.46 -8.80 6.62
C ILE A 244 10.75 -7.30 6.69
N GLU A 245 10.34 -6.57 5.66
CA GLU A 245 10.33 -5.12 5.71
C GLU A 245 9.23 -4.65 6.67
N MET A 246 9.63 -4.03 7.78
CA MET A 246 8.71 -3.52 8.79
C MET A 246 8.32 -2.08 8.44
N VAL A 247 7.04 -1.88 8.13
CA VAL A 247 6.52 -0.61 7.61
C VAL A 247 5.63 0.05 8.65
N GLY A 248 6.00 1.25 9.11
CA GLY A 248 5.23 2.08 10.02
C GLY A 248 4.62 3.30 9.32
N GLY A 249 3.90 4.10 10.07
CA GLY A 249 3.37 5.39 9.61
C GLY A 249 3.75 6.51 10.57
N THR A 250 3.95 7.70 10.03
CA THR A 250 4.05 8.91 10.84
C THR A 250 2.66 9.28 11.33
N ARG A 251 2.52 9.44 12.64
CA ARG A 251 1.27 9.81 13.28
C ARG A 251 1.47 11.09 14.09
N VAL A 252 0.50 11.99 13.98
CA VAL A 252 0.50 13.27 14.68
C VAL A 252 -0.94 13.65 15.01
N GLU A 253 -1.13 14.44 16.04
CA GLU A 253 -2.43 15.04 16.35
C GLU A 253 -2.56 16.39 15.64
N PHE A 254 -3.74 16.65 15.09
CA PHE A 254 -4.03 17.94 14.49
C PHE A 254 -4.31 18.98 15.58
N PRO A 255 -3.79 20.21 15.44
CA PRO A 255 -4.09 21.31 16.38
C PRO A 255 -5.59 21.64 16.44
N ASP A 256 -6.27 21.51 15.30
CA ASP A 256 -7.71 21.73 15.16
C ASP A 256 -8.24 21.02 13.89
N SER A 257 -9.52 21.23 13.55
CA SER A 257 -10.17 20.60 12.39
C SER A 257 -9.80 21.21 11.03
N ASN A 258 -9.02 22.30 10.98
CA ASN A 258 -8.83 23.11 9.76
C ASN A 258 -7.38 23.38 9.40
N THR A 259 -6.43 23.12 10.31
CA THR A 259 -5.00 23.40 10.07
C THR A 259 -4.19 22.13 9.83
N VAL A 260 -3.03 22.30 9.22
CA VAL A 260 -2.03 21.25 9.05
C VAL A 260 -1.41 20.87 10.38
N ALA A 261 -0.92 19.66 10.48
CA ALA A 261 -0.20 19.18 11.65
C ALA A 261 1.29 19.55 11.60
N PRO A 262 1.99 19.67 12.76
CA PRO A 262 3.41 19.98 12.78
C PRO A 262 4.27 18.78 12.36
N LEU A 263 5.01 18.92 11.26
CA LEU A 263 5.89 17.87 10.73
C LEU A 263 6.93 17.36 11.75
N PRO A 264 7.61 18.21 12.58
CA PRO A 264 8.58 17.72 13.54
C PRO A 264 8.01 16.73 14.55
N GLU A 265 6.77 16.93 15.01
CA GLU A 265 6.10 16.05 15.96
C GLU A 265 5.79 14.67 15.33
N ALA A 266 5.38 14.66 14.06
CA ALA A 266 5.14 13.42 13.33
C ALA A 266 6.40 12.57 13.17
N LEU A 267 7.55 13.20 12.91
CA LEU A 267 8.82 12.51 12.72
C LEU A 267 9.48 12.09 14.05
N ALA A 268 9.16 12.76 15.15
CA ALA A 268 9.71 12.45 16.48
C ALA A 268 9.40 11.02 16.96
N GLY A 269 8.34 10.39 16.47
CA GLY A 269 7.99 9.01 16.79
C GLY A 269 8.81 7.94 16.06
N ILE A 270 9.57 8.30 15.01
CA ILE A 270 10.33 7.36 14.20
C ILE A 270 11.38 6.56 15.00
N PRO A 271 12.22 7.17 15.87
CA PRO A 271 13.22 6.43 16.62
C PRO A 271 12.64 5.29 17.46
N ALA A 272 11.54 5.55 18.18
CA ALA A 272 10.89 4.51 18.98
C ALA A 272 10.36 3.34 18.14
N LEU A 273 9.84 3.62 16.95
CA LEU A 273 9.43 2.56 16.02
C LEU A 273 10.62 1.82 15.44
N MET A 274 11.75 2.48 15.21
CA MET A 274 13.00 1.82 14.77
C MET A 274 13.51 0.84 15.85
N GLU A 275 13.39 1.16 17.12
CA GLU A 275 13.72 0.24 18.24
C GLU A 275 12.84 -1.01 18.22
N MET A 276 11.58 -0.91 17.78
CA MET A 276 10.68 -2.05 17.56
C MET A 276 11.04 -2.87 16.31
N GLY A 277 11.95 -2.37 15.46
CA GLY A 277 12.41 -3.01 14.23
C GLY A 277 11.77 -2.47 12.94
N PHE A 278 11.02 -1.36 12.99
CA PHE A 278 10.47 -0.71 11.80
C PHE A 278 11.59 0.02 11.04
N THR A 279 11.59 -0.11 9.71
CA THR A 279 12.65 0.42 8.85
C THR A 279 12.13 1.36 7.76
N THR A 280 10.82 1.37 7.53
CA THR A 280 10.16 2.10 6.46
C THR A 280 8.95 2.85 7.02
N PHE A 281 8.76 4.13 6.65
CA PHE A 281 7.75 4.99 7.26
C PHE A 281 6.93 5.73 6.20
N CYS A 282 5.61 5.57 6.28
CA CYS A 282 4.66 6.24 5.39
C CYS A 282 4.35 7.65 5.91
N ILE A 283 4.33 8.62 5.00
CA ILE A 283 3.93 10.00 5.27
C ILE A 283 2.96 10.48 4.20
N LYS A 284 1.90 11.17 4.62
CA LYS A 284 0.91 11.75 3.72
C LYS A 284 1.09 13.28 3.66
N PRO A 285 1.45 13.86 2.51
CA PRO A 285 1.80 15.27 2.40
C PRO A 285 0.71 16.24 2.89
N SER A 286 -0.56 16.00 2.54
CA SER A 286 -1.66 16.91 2.92
C SER A 286 -1.89 17.04 4.42
N ILE A 287 -1.32 16.18 5.24
CA ILE A 287 -1.34 16.36 6.70
C ILE A 287 -0.50 17.59 7.10
N PHE A 288 0.53 17.94 6.34
CA PHE A 288 1.57 18.89 6.69
C PHE A 288 1.64 20.14 5.82
N ILE A 289 1.06 20.09 4.61
CA ILE A 289 1.04 21.20 3.66
C ILE A 289 -0.34 21.34 3.02
N ASP A 290 -0.72 22.58 2.68
CA ASP A 290 -2.00 22.89 2.05
C ASP A 290 -1.89 23.07 0.52
N GLU A 291 -0.70 23.47 0.05
CA GLU A 291 -0.52 23.86 -1.35
C GLU A 291 0.31 22.81 -2.12
N ARG A 292 -0.19 22.40 -3.28
CA ARG A 292 0.54 21.48 -4.19
C ARG A 292 1.94 22.01 -4.55
N ALA A 293 2.09 23.34 -4.67
CA ALA A 293 3.35 23.99 -5.00
C ALA A 293 4.46 23.79 -3.94
N ASP A 294 4.08 23.47 -2.70
CA ASP A 294 5.02 23.25 -1.61
C ASP A 294 5.55 21.82 -1.54
N HIS A 295 5.03 20.88 -2.35
CA HIS A 295 5.34 19.47 -2.23
C HIS A 295 6.82 19.12 -2.39
N ALA A 296 7.52 19.71 -3.37
CA ALA A 296 8.94 19.46 -3.57
C ALA A 296 9.77 19.94 -2.35
N ARG A 297 9.43 21.12 -1.80
CA ARG A 297 10.07 21.66 -0.59
C ARG A 297 9.79 20.76 0.62
N PHE A 298 8.54 20.30 0.78
CA PHE A 298 8.17 19.37 1.82
C PHE A 298 8.95 18.06 1.76
N CYS A 299 9.08 17.46 0.57
CA CYS A 299 9.85 16.24 0.39
C CYS A 299 11.31 16.41 0.82
N ASN A 300 11.97 17.51 0.41
CA ASN A 300 13.33 17.81 0.82
C ASN A 300 13.47 18.02 2.33
N GLU A 301 12.52 18.73 2.96
CA GLU A 301 12.50 18.95 4.41
C GLU A 301 12.34 17.62 5.17
N VAL A 302 11.44 16.73 4.74
CA VAL A 302 11.28 15.41 5.35
C VAL A 302 12.58 14.63 5.30
N MET A 303 13.22 14.55 4.14
CA MET A 303 14.46 13.76 3.97
C MET A 303 15.62 14.33 4.78
N GLN A 304 15.76 15.67 4.86
CA GLN A 304 16.77 16.32 5.70
C GLN A 304 16.55 15.97 7.18
N ARG A 305 15.32 16.15 7.70
CA ARG A 305 15.00 15.85 9.09
C ARG A 305 15.19 14.37 9.44
N VAL A 306 14.82 13.48 8.55
CA VAL A 306 15.03 12.03 8.74
C VAL A 306 16.51 11.67 8.76
N SER A 307 17.34 12.31 7.93
CA SER A 307 18.79 12.15 7.99
C SER A 307 19.36 12.61 9.34
N ASP A 308 18.84 13.72 9.88
CA ASP A 308 19.30 14.26 11.16
C ASP A 308 18.94 13.36 12.37
N LEU A 309 17.88 12.52 12.25
CA LEU A 309 17.52 11.55 13.29
C LEU A 309 18.54 10.40 13.45
N THR A 310 19.39 10.19 12.47
CA THR A 310 20.35 9.06 12.43
C THR A 310 21.81 9.47 12.58
N ASN A 311 22.09 10.78 12.62
CA ASN A 311 23.40 11.38 12.88
C ASN A 311 23.56 11.71 14.36
#